data_b0d9cdc3cc765499eb5f5477e6f93f51
#
_entry.id   b0d9cdc3cc765499eb5f5477e6f93f51
#
_cell.length_a   1.000
_cell.length_b   1.000
_cell.length_c   1.000
_cell.angle_alpha   90.00
_cell.angle_beta   90.00
_cell.angle_gamma   90.00
#
_symmetry.space_group_name_H-M   'P 1'
#
loop_
_entity.id
_entity.type
_entity.pdbx_description
1 polymer ?
#
loop_
_entity_poly.entity_id
_entity_poly.type
_entity_poly.pdbx_seq_one_letter_code
_entity_poly.pdbx_strand_id
1 'polypeptide(L)'
;MTRQEIPVFKTREENVAYMNATLPIRESFDLIQRDLLIGGRVSSFYYVNGFTSEETMLKIMDALLKVKEEDMPEDIWKFANACIPYVGVDVMFDFDQILKSLLSGETCVFIDGYRACIVIDCRMYPARNVEEPDKDKSLRGSRDGFVETIVYNTAMMRRRIRHPALIMEMMEVGDSSRTDVALCYMGDRADKTLLKNVRDKIQSIDTDDLRMNQQSLAECLFKRKWYNPFPKFKFTERPDTASACLLEGKVVLLVDNSPSAMILPTSVFDMIEEANDYYFPTLTSVYLKISRTLINLMTIFLTPVFLLFMQNPNWLPKVFAFVAVKDTVNIPLIYQLLMLEVAIDGLRLAALNTPSMLSTPLSVIAGLVMGEFSVESGWFNSEVMLYMAFVAVANYTQPNFELGYALKFMRLALLILTALFNGWGFVMGCVLVVCSICFNKTLSGRSYLHVSLK
;
A
#
# COMPACT_ATOMS: atom_id res chain seq x y z
N MET A 1 -0.14 -34.00 7.45
CA MET A 1 -1.54 -34.05 7.87
C MET A 1 -2.35 -34.37 6.63
N THR A 2 -2.91 -35.60 6.58
CA THR A 2 -3.85 -36.00 5.54
C THR A 2 -5.10 -35.14 5.69
N ARG A 3 -5.34 -34.26 4.74
CA ARG A 3 -6.60 -33.48 4.67
C ARG A 3 -7.72 -34.47 4.50
N GLN A 4 -8.75 -34.43 5.35
CA GLN A 4 -9.99 -35.17 5.16
C GLN A 4 -10.71 -34.58 3.96
N GLU A 5 -10.86 -35.37 2.88
CA GLU A 5 -11.68 -35.00 1.74
C GLU A 5 -13.14 -34.91 2.20
N ILE A 6 -13.77 -33.78 1.98
CA ILE A 6 -15.17 -33.54 2.31
C ILE A 6 -15.99 -33.67 1.03
N PRO A 7 -16.76 -34.75 0.85
CA PRO A 7 -17.49 -34.97 -0.39
C PRO A 7 -18.68 -34.03 -0.53
N VAL A 8 -19.03 -33.67 -1.78
CA VAL A 8 -20.19 -32.87 -2.10
C VAL A 8 -21.48 -33.60 -1.71
N PHE A 9 -22.37 -32.90 -1.04
CA PHE A 9 -23.66 -33.44 -0.60
C PHE A 9 -24.63 -33.55 -1.78
N LYS A 10 -25.69 -34.39 -1.61
CA LYS A 10 -26.69 -34.58 -2.66
C LYS A 10 -27.67 -33.42 -2.75
N THR A 11 -27.99 -32.79 -1.62
CA THR A 11 -28.92 -31.68 -1.58
C THR A 11 -28.19 -30.35 -1.76
N ARG A 12 -28.77 -29.48 -2.56
CA ARG A 12 -28.25 -28.11 -2.77
C ARG A 12 -28.12 -27.35 -1.43
N GLU A 13 -29.08 -27.53 -0.53
CA GLU A 13 -29.14 -26.81 0.74
C GLU A 13 -27.94 -27.13 1.65
N GLU A 14 -27.52 -28.40 1.76
CA GLU A 14 -26.36 -28.81 2.51
C GLU A 14 -25.07 -28.22 1.90
N ASN A 15 -24.96 -28.22 0.56
CA ASN A 15 -23.82 -27.62 -0.14
C ASN A 15 -23.74 -26.10 0.12
N VAL A 16 -24.86 -25.39 0.03
CA VAL A 16 -24.93 -23.95 0.32
C VAL A 16 -24.61 -23.65 1.77
N ALA A 17 -25.11 -24.46 2.70
CA ALA A 17 -24.80 -24.31 4.12
C ALA A 17 -23.29 -24.47 4.39
N TYR A 18 -22.65 -25.45 3.77
CA TYR A 18 -21.22 -25.68 3.89
C TYR A 18 -20.40 -24.52 3.27
N MET A 19 -20.75 -24.08 2.06
CA MET A 19 -20.09 -22.97 1.38
C MET A 19 -20.20 -21.67 2.21
N ASN A 20 -21.38 -21.35 2.73
CA ASN A 20 -21.62 -20.17 3.54
C ASN A 20 -20.98 -20.23 4.94
N ALA A 21 -20.72 -21.41 5.46
CA ALA A 21 -19.96 -21.58 6.71
C ALA A 21 -18.44 -21.42 6.50
N THR A 22 -17.96 -21.75 5.29
CA THR A 22 -16.52 -21.75 4.97
C THR A 22 -16.07 -20.43 4.34
N LEU A 23 -16.94 -19.78 3.55
CA LEU A 23 -16.66 -18.53 2.84
C LEU A 23 -17.44 -17.37 3.46
N PRO A 24 -16.83 -16.19 3.61
CA PRO A 24 -17.47 -15.00 4.14
C PRO A 24 -18.36 -14.28 3.08
N ILE A 25 -19.30 -15.02 2.46
CA ILE A 25 -20.10 -14.51 1.32
C ILE A 25 -20.91 -13.28 1.68
N ARG A 26 -21.36 -13.18 2.93
CA ARG A 26 -22.13 -12.02 3.42
C ARG A 26 -21.27 -10.81 3.77
N GLU A 27 -20.00 -11.05 4.06
CA GLU A 27 -19.06 -10.03 4.53
C GLU A 27 -18.14 -9.55 3.40
N SER A 28 -17.92 -10.37 2.37
CA SER A 28 -17.00 -10.11 1.28
C SER A 28 -17.77 -9.90 -0.02
N PHE A 29 -17.77 -8.67 -0.52
CA PHE A 29 -18.57 -8.27 -1.69
C PHE A 29 -18.09 -8.93 -3.00
N ASP A 30 -16.84 -9.39 -3.04
CA ASP A 30 -16.26 -10.03 -4.22
C ASP A 30 -16.67 -11.50 -4.37
N LEU A 31 -17.25 -12.12 -3.34
CA LEU A 31 -17.76 -13.50 -3.40
C LEU A 31 -19.26 -13.48 -3.61
N ILE A 32 -19.68 -13.86 -4.82
CA ILE A 32 -21.08 -13.78 -5.21
C ILE A 32 -21.70 -15.18 -5.23
N GLN A 33 -22.87 -15.29 -4.59
CA GLN A 33 -23.79 -16.42 -4.73
C GLN A 33 -25.04 -15.96 -5.50
N ARG A 34 -25.42 -16.72 -6.52
CA ARG A 34 -26.65 -16.49 -7.27
C ARG A 34 -27.38 -17.80 -7.48
N ASP A 35 -28.67 -17.81 -7.19
CA ASP A 35 -29.51 -18.99 -7.39
C ASP A 35 -30.26 -18.88 -8.72
N LEU A 36 -30.35 -20.00 -9.46
CA LEU A 36 -31.06 -20.13 -10.72
C LEU A 36 -31.84 -21.42 -10.74
N LEU A 37 -32.94 -21.46 -11.48
CA LEU A 37 -33.69 -22.66 -11.76
C LEU A 37 -33.26 -23.27 -13.11
N ILE A 38 -32.71 -24.49 -13.07
CA ILE A 38 -32.20 -25.20 -14.25
C ILE A 38 -32.94 -26.54 -14.35
N GLY A 39 -33.70 -26.75 -15.41
CA GLY A 39 -34.46 -27.98 -15.61
C GLY A 39 -35.35 -28.35 -14.41
N GLY A 40 -36.05 -27.38 -13.84
CA GLY A 40 -36.88 -27.57 -12.63
C GLY A 40 -36.15 -27.75 -11.33
N ARG A 41 -34.79 -27.81 -11.30
CA ARG A 41 -33.97 -27.96 -10.09
C ARG A 41 -33.36 -26.64 -9.67
N VAL A 42 -33.38 -26.34 -8.37
CA VAL A 42 -32.71 -25.15 -7.83
C VAL A 42 -31.20 -25.37 -7.89
N SER A 43 -30.49 -24.38 -8.42
CA SER A 43 -29.05 -24.42 -8.61
C SER A 43 -28.40 -23.17 -8.03
N SER A 44 -27.23 -23.29 -7.41
CA SER A 44 -26.46 -22.19 -6.83
C SER A 44 -25.15 -22.00 -7.54
N PHE A 45 -24.94 -20.81 -8.05
CA PHE A 45 -23.73 -20.34 -8.69
C PHE A 45 -22.88 -19.58 -7.69
N TYR A 46 -21.59 -19.90 -7.64
CA TYR A 46 -20.59 -19.18 -6.86
C TYR A 46 -19.49 -18.71 -7.80
N TYR A 47 -19.16 -17.44 -7.74
CA TYR A 47 -18.08 -16.85 -8.55
C TYR A 47 -17.46 -15.63 -7.84
N VAL A 48 -16.27 -15.24 -8.29
CA VAL A 48 -15.55 -14.07 -7.78
C VAL A 48 -15.78 -12.89 -8.72
N ASN A 49 -16.26 -11.78 -8.16
CA ASN A 49 -16.46 -10.54 -8.90
C ASN A 49 -15.12 -10.01 -9.45
N GLY A 50 -15.14 -9.55 -10.70
CA GLY A 50 -13.93 -9.07 -11.38
C GLY A 50 -13.03 -10.16 -11.98
N PHE A 51 -13.35 -11.46 -11.79
CA PHE A 51 -12.63 -12.56 -12.43
C PHE A 51 -13.42 -13.22 -13.57
N THR A 52 -14.72 -13.06 -13.59
CA THR A 52 -15.60 -13.76 -14.51
C THR A 52 -15.86 -12.91 -15.76
N SER A 53 -15.71 -13.49 -16.93
CA SER A 53 -16.14 -12.88 -18.18
C SER A 53 -17.67 -12.78 -18.22
N GLU A 54 -18.20 -11.56 -18.13
CA GLU A 54 -19.67 -11.33 -18.16
C GLU A 54 -20.32 -11.85 -19.42
N GLU A 55 -19.68 -11.64 -20.58
CA GLU A 55 -20.20 -12.10 -21.87
C GLU A 55 -20.28 -13.64 -21.95
N THR A 56 -19.21 -14.31 -21.46
CA THR A 56 -19.18 -15.77 -21.45
C THR A 56 -20.21 -16.33 -20.47
N MET A 57 -20.27 -15.75 -19.26
CA MET A 57 -21.23 -16.15 -18.24
C MET A 57 -22.67 -15.96 -18.70
N LEU A 58 -22.99 -14.84 -19.36
CA LEU A 58 -24.32 -14.59 -19.90
C LEU A 58 -24.73 -15.68 -20.90
N LYS A 59 -23.83 -16.06 -21.80
CA LYS A 59 -24.09 -17.14 -22.82
C LYS A 59 -24.31 -18.49 -22.12
N ILE A 60 -23.54 -18.79 -21.08
CA ILE A 60 -23.70 -20.05 -20.34
C ILE A 60 -25.03 -20.05 -19.58
N MET A 61 -25.37 -18.96 -18.89
CA MET A 61 -26.63 -18.85 -18.16
C MET A 61 -27.84 -18.93 -19.10
N ASP A 62 -27.78 -18.29 -20.28
CA ASP A 62 -28.85 -18.37 -21.28
C ASP A 62 -29.03 -19.79 -21.78
N ALA A 63 -27.97 -20.56 -22.00
CA ALA A 63 -28.06 -21.97 -22.37
C ALA A 63 -28.67 -22.81 -21.24
N LEU A 64 -28.24 -22.62 -20.00
CA LEU A 64 -28.71 -23.38 -18.85
C LEU A 64 -30.20 -23.10 -18.53
N LEU A 65 -30.65 -21.86 -18.69
CA LEU A 65 -32.06 -21.49 -18.47
C LEU A 65 -33.02 -22.10 -19.53
N LYS A 66 -32.53 -22.52 -20.68
CA LYS A 66 -33.31 -23.19 -21.72
C LYS A 66 -33.45 -24.69 -21.52
N VAL A 67 -32.70 -25.28 -20.56
CA VAL A 67 -32.79 -26.71 -20.25
C VAL A 67 -34.17 -27.01 -19.63
N LYS A 68 -34.90 -27.99 -20.18
CA LYS A 68 -36.16 -28.42 -19.63
C LYS A 68 -35.98 -29.56 -18.65
N GLU A 69 -36.96 -29.79 -17.79
CA GLU A 69 -36.94 -30.85 -16.79
C GLU A 69 -36.81 -32.24 -17.41
N GLU A 70 -37.48 -32.45 -18.54
CA GLU A 70 -37.45 -33.70 -19.33
C GLU A 70 -36.05 -33.99 -19.95
N ASP A 71 -35.23 -32.98 -20.17
CA ASP A 71 -33.90 -33.07 -20.76
C ASP A 71 -32.78 -33.20 -19.72
N MET A 72 -33.12 -33.27 -18.42
CA MET A 72 -32.14 -33.35 -17.32
C MET A 72 -31.56 -34.78 -17.21
N PRO A 73 -30.26 -34.97 -17.50
CA PRO A 73 -29.61 -36.27 -17.34
C PRO A 73 -29.49 -36.68 -15.88
N GLU A 74 -29.50 -37.97 -15.58
CA GLU A 74 -29.19 -38.50 -14.24
C GLU A 74 -27.70 -38.32 -13.88
N ASP A 75 -26.83 -38.36 -14.89
CA ASP A 75 -25.38 -38.26 -14.73
C ASP A 75 -24.93 -36.81 -14.96
N ILE A 76 -24.21 -36.27 -13.99
CA ILE A 76 -23.70 -34.89 -14.00
C ILE A 76 -22.69 -34.66 -15.12
N TRP A 77 -21.88 -35.66 -15.48
CA TRP A 77 -20.95 -35.56 -16.62
C TRP A 77 -21.68 -35.42 -17.95
N LYS A 78 -22.80 -36.14 -18.12
CA LYS A 78 -23.64 -35.99 -19.29
C LYS A 78 -24.28 -34.62 -19.33
N PHE A 79 -24.73 -34.09 -18.17
CA PHE A 79 -25.26 -32.75 -18.07
C PHE A 79 -24.22 -31.70 -18.46
N ALA A 80 -23.01 -31.76 -17.87
CA ALA A 80 -21.92 -30.83 -18.14
C ALA A 80 -21.56 -30.79 -19.62
N ASN A 81 -21.49 -31.94 -20.29
CA ASN A 81 -21.11 -32.04 -21.69
C ASN A 81 -22.25 -31.68 -22.66
N ALA A 82 -23.51 -31.91 -22.32
CA ALA A 82 -24.65 -31.71 -23.20
C ALA A 82 -25.28 -30.31 -23.08
N CYS A 83 -25.32 -29.78 -21.84
CA CYS A 83 -26.09 -28.56 -21.54
C CYS A 83 -25.20 -27.29 -21.39
N ILE A 84 -23.89 -27.43 -21.25
CA ILE A 84 -22.99 -26.30 -21.11
C ILE A 84 -22.14 -26.14 -22.38
N PRO A 85 -22.44 -25.15 -23.23
CA PRO A 85 -21.73 -24.97 -24.51
C PRO A 85 -20.41 -24.22 -24.30
N TYR A 86 -19.51 -24.77 -23.49
CA TYR A 86 -18.22 -24.19 -23.18
C TYR A 86 -17.14 -25.26 -22.95
N VAL A 87 -15.91 -24.95 -23.38
CA VAL A 87 -14.81 -25.95 -23.37
C VAL A 87 -14.23 -26.18 -21.98
N GLY A 88 -14.13 -25.14 -21.18
CA GLY A 88 -13.51 -25.18 -19.85
C GLY A 88 -14.51 -25.62 -18.78
N VAL A 89 -15.01 -26.86 -18.84
CA VAL A 89 -15.95 -27.40 -17.84
C VAL A 89 -15.37 -28.66 -17.24
N ASP A 90 -15.41 -28.76 -15.92
CA ASP A 90 -14.99 -29.90 -15.14
C ASP A 90 -16.03 -30.24 -14.06
N VAL A 91 -15.94 -31.43 -13.48
CA VAL A 91 -16.81 -31.89 -12.41
C VAL A 91 -15.97 -32.30 -11.21
N MET A 92 -16.23 -31.67 -10.07
CA MET A 92 -15.50 -31.90 -8.83
C MET A 92 -16.39 -32.48 -7.75
N PHE A 93 -15.83 -33.36 -6.93
CA PHE A 93 -16.52 -34.10 -5.87
C PHE A 93 -16.08 -33.76 -4.47
N ASP A 94 -15.03 -32.95 -4.31
CA ASP A 94 -14.42 -32.58 -3.04
C ASP A 94 -14.43 -31.07 -2.83
N PHE A 95 -14.88 -30.62 -1.67
CA PHE A 95 -14.99 -29.20 -1.35
C PHE A 95 -13.66 -28.47 -1.30
N ASP A 96 -12.57 -29.11 -0.89
CA ASP A 96 -11.23 -28.47 -0.87
C ASP A 96 -10.79 -28.08 -2.27
N GLN A 97 -11.05 -28.93 -3.28
CA GLN A 97 -10.78 -28.65 -4.69
C GLN A 97 -11.70 -27.56 -5.22
N ILE A 98 -12.99 -27.62 -4.91
CA ILE A 98 -14.00 -26.65 -5.32
C ILE A 98 -13.66 -25.26 -4.77
N LEU A 99 -13.32 -25.15 -3.49
CA LEU A 99 -12.91 -23.88 -2.85
C LEU A 99 -11.66 -23.31 -3.51
N LYS A 100 -10.67 -24.15 -3.82
CA LYS A 100 -9.46 -23.73 -4.52
C LYS A 100 -9.78 -23.20 -5.93
N SER A 101 -10.63 -23.87 -6.68
CA SER A 101 -11.08 -23.46 -8.03
C SER A 101 -11.85 -22.14 -7.95
N LEU A 102 -12.82 -22.02 -7.06
CA LEU A 102 -13.60 -20.80 -6.85
C LEU A 102 -12.69 -19.60 -6.52
N LEU A 103 -11.82 -19.74 -5.55
CA LEU A 103 -10.89 -18.67 -5.13
C LEU A 103 -9.79 -18.39 -6.18
N SER A 104 -9.64 -19.28 -7.16
CA SER A 104 -8.84 -19.04 -8.36
C SER A 104 -9.62 -18.31 -9.45
N GLY A 105 -10.92 -18.09 -9.25
CA GLY A 105 -11.80 -17.33 -10.17
C GLY A 105 -12.64 -18.17 -11.10
N GLU A 106 -12.65 -19.50 -10.95
CA GLU A 106 -13.56 -20.38 -11.68
C GLU A 106 -14.98 -20.27 -11.10
N THR A 107 -15.97 -20.46 -11.91
CA THR A 107 -17.37 -20.47 -11.48
C THR A 107 -17.78 -21.87 -11.05
N CYS A 108 -18.31 -22.00 -9.84
CA CYS A 108 -18.78 -23.25 -9.28
C CYS A 108 -20.31 -23.32 -9.25
N VAL A 109 -20.88 -24.40 -9.73
CA VAL A 109 -22.33 -24.59 -9.83
C VAL A 109 -22.76 -25.87 -9.12
N PHE A 110 -23.58 -25.71 -8.09
CA PHE A 110 -24.25 -26.82 -7.41
C PHE A 110 -25.69 -26.91 -7.89
N ILE A 111 -26.06 -28.07 -8.41
CA ILE A 111 -27.44 -28.34 -8.88
C ILE A 111 -28.04 -29.38 -7.95
N ASP A 112 -29.26 -29.13 -7.47
CA ASP A 112 -29.95 -30.05 -6.57
C ASP A 112 -30.09 -31.46 -7.17
N GLY A 113 -29.83 -32.46 -6.34
CA GLY A 113 -29.90 -33.88 -6.72
C GLY A 113 -28.58 -34.50 -7.20
N TYR A 114 -27.55 -33.70 -7.57
CA TYR A 114 -26.22 -34.22 -7.92
C TYR A 114 -25.25 -34.16 -6.74
N ARG A 115 -24.41 -35.20 -6.61
CA ARG A 115 -23.33 -35.27 -5.61
C ARG A 115 -22.00 -34.78 -6.16
N ALA A 116 -22.03 -33.67 -6.87
CA ALA A 116 -20.85 -33.06 -7.45
C ALA A 116 -21.10 -31.60 -7.76
N CYS A 117 -20.04 -30.83 -7.94
CA CYS A 117 -20.06 -29.45 -8.41
C CYS A 117 -19.55 -29.36 -9.83
N ILE A 118 -20.22 -28.61 -10.67
CA ILE A 118 -19.72 -28.26 -12.00
C ILE A 118 -18.85 -27.03 -11.85
N VAL A 119 -17.63 -27.10 -12.36
CA VAL A 119 -16.67 -26.00 -12.34
C VAL A 119 -16.45 -25.51 -13.77
N ILE A 120 -16.65 -24.23 -13.99
CA ILE A 120 -16.58 -23.60 -15.32
C ILE A 120 -15.46 -22.57 -15.31
N ASP A 121 -14.44 -22.77 -16.15
CA ASP A 121 -13.32 -21.84 -16.29
C ASP A 121 -13.63 -20.72 -17.29
N CYS A 122 -14.46 -19.78 -16.87
CA CYS A 122 -14.75 -18.55 -17.61
C CYS A 122 -13.95 -17.35 -17.10
N ARG A 123 -12.75 -17.60 -16.59
CA ARG A 123 -11.90 -16.56 -16.03
C ARG A 123 -11.43 -15.55 -17.06
N MET A 124 -11.57 -14.30 -16.72
CA MET A 124 -10.94 -13.17 -17.38
C MET A 124 -10.33 -12.28 -16.29
N TYR A 125 -9.05 -12.53 -15.99
CA TYR A 125 -8.37 -11.66 -15.05
C TYR A 125 -8.29 -10.23 -15.59
N PRO A 126 -8.49 -9.23 -14.73
CA PRO A 126 -8.26 -7.85 -15.14
C PRO A 126 -6.83 -7.73 -15.70
N ALA A 127 -6.73 -7.56 -16.97
CA ALA A 127 -5.48 -7.30 -17.67
C ALA A 127 -5.60 -5.90 -18.27
N ARG A 128 -5.06 -4.93 -17.55
CA ARG A 128 -4.65 -3.66 -18.15
C ARG A 128 -3.37 -3.92 -18.94
N ASN A 129 -3.06 -3.05 -19.93
CA ASN A 129 -1.67 -2.90 -20.35
C ASN A 129 -0.87 -2.55 -19.11
N VAL A 130 -0.08 -3.51 -18.64
CA VAL A 130 0.57 -3.47 -17.34
C VAL A 130 1.69 -2.46 -17.42
N GLU A 131 1.46 -1.28 -16.89
CA GLU A 131 2.51 -0.31 -16.64
C GLU A 131 2.99 -0.45 -15.20
N GLU A 132 4.31 -0.52 -15.02
CA GLU A 132 4.92 -0.50 -13.71
C GLU A 132 4.71 0.88 -13.08
N PRO A 133 4.29 0.97 -11.80
CA PRO A 133 4.10 2.25 -11.13
C PRO A 133 5.37 3.09 -11.16
N ASP A 134 5.26 4.37 -11.50
CA ASP A 134 6.44 5.25 -11.60
C ASP A 134 7.12 5.49 -10.26
N LYS A 135 6.37 5.55 -9.18
CA LYS A 135 6.88 5.84 -7.84
C LYS A 135 7.30 4.62 -7.04
N ASP A 136 6.80 3.44 -7.39
CA ASP A 136 6.98 2.20 -6.61
C ASP A 136 7.62 1.11 -7.47
N LYS A 137 8.66 1.50 -8.25
CA LYS A 137 9.40 0.60 -9.15
C LYS A 137 10.17 -0.45 -8.38
N SER A 138 10.17 -1.69 -8.88
CA SER A 138 10.96 -2.77 -8.30
C SER A 138 11.94 -3.37 -9.30
N LEU A 139 13.12 -3.73 -8.80
CA LEU A 139 14.15 -4.42 -9.60
C LEU A 139 13.75 -5.85 -9.94
N ARG A 140 12.94 -6.48 -9.09
CA ARG A 140 12.43 -7.84 -9.25
C ARG A 140 10.99 -7.91 -8.74
N GLY A 141 10.20 -8.82 -9.28
CA GLY A 141 8.84 -9.09 -8.86
C GLY A 141 7.80 -8.73 -9.88
N SER A 142 6.58 -8.63 -9.42
CA SER A 142 5.43 -8.26 -10.21
C SER A 142 5.55 -6.82 -10.69
N ARG A 143 5.14 -6.54 -11.92
CA ARG A 143 5.12 -5.18 -12.48
C ARG A 143 3.72 -4.61 -12.59
N ASP A 144 2.72 -5.31 -12.06
CA ASP A 144 1.36 -4.82 -12.03
C ASP A 144 1.17 -3.81 -10.89
N GLY A 145 0.49 -2.72 -11.21
CA GLY A 145 0.08 -1.68 -10.29
C GLY A 145 -1.42 -1.64 -10.09
N PHE A 146 -1.86 -1.01 -9.00
CA PHE A 146 -3.26 -0.67 -8.80
C PHE A 146 -3.72 0.33 -9.86
N VAL A 147 -5.02 0.31 -10.14
CA VAL A 147 -5.68 1.16 -11.11
C VAL A 147 -6.79 1.98 -10.42
N GLU A 148 -7.44 2.86 -11.15
CA GLU A 148 -8.50 3.69 -10.59
C GLU A 148 -9.75 2.89 -10.20
N THR A 149 -10.02 1.76 -10.86
CA THR A 149 -11.22 0.94 -10.65
C THR A 149 -11.07 -0.02 -9.47
N ILE A 150 -11.87 0.16 -8.44
CA ILE A 150 -11.80 -0.60 -7.18
C ILE A 150 -12.00 -2.12 -7.37
N VAL A 151 -12.88 -2.54 -8.27
CA VAL A 151 -13.16 -3.96 -8.55
C VAL A 151 -11.91 -4.66 -9.10
N TYR A 152 -11.14 -3.98 -9.96
CA TYR A 152 -9.89 -4.52 -10.48
C TYR A 152 -8.82 -4.62 -9.39
N ASN A 153 -8.76 -3.63 -8.51
CA ASN A 153 -7.80 -3.60 -7.39
C ASN A 153 -8.06 -4.74 -6.40
N THR A 154 -9.33 -4.97 -6.04
CA THR A 154 -9.72 -6.08 -5.17
C THR A 154 -9.48 -7.44 -5.83
N ALA A 155 -9.79 -7.57 -7.12
CA ALA A 155 -9.50 -8.77 -7.90
C ALA A 155 -8.00 -9.09 -7.94
N MET A 156 -7.12 -8.09 -8.16
CA MET A 156 -5.67 -8.29 -8.13
C MET A 156 -5.18 -8.80 -6.78
N MET A 157 -5.76 -8.36 -5.66
CA MET A 157 -5.43 -8.85 -4.33
C MET A 157 -5.96 -10.26 -4.10
N ARG A 158 -7.22 -10.56 -4.51
CA ARG A 158 -7.82 -11.90 -4.42
C ARG A 158 -7.02 -12.93 -5.23
N ARG A 159 -6.53 -12.56 -6.40
CA ARG A 159 -5.67 -13.43 -7.23
C ARG A 159 -4.41 -13.88 -6.50
N ARG A 160 -3.84 -13.02 -5.63
CA ARG A 160 -2.64 -13.33 -4.84
C ARG A 160 -2.95 -14.09 -3.57
N ILE A 161 -4.08 -13.79 -2.93
CA ILE A 161 -4.49 -14.40 -1.67
C ILE A 161 -5.74 -15.24 -1.91
N ARG A 162 -5.54 -16.49 -2.30
CA ARG A 162 -6.62 -17.47 -2.56
C ARG A 162 -6.99 -18.19 -1.27
N HIS A 163 -7.35 -17.43 -0.23
CA HIS A 163 -7.68 -17.97 1.09
C HIS A 163 -9.07 -17.49 1.53
N PRO A 164 -9.91 -18.39 2.11
CA PRO A 164 -11.27 -18.05 2.56
C PRO A 164 -11.30 -16.92 3.60
N ALA A 165 -10.27 -16.82 4.45
CA ALA A 165 -10.19 -15.77 5.47
C ALA A 165 -9.94 -14.36 4.92
N LEU A 166 -9.66 -14.17 3.62
CA LEU A 166 -9.60 -12.85 3.04
C LEU A 166 -11.00 -12.28 2.89
N ILE A 167 -11.27 -11.18 3.55
CA ILE A 167 -12.55 -10.47 3.56
C ILE A 167 -12.35 -9.08 2.96
N MET A 168 -13.25 -8.67 2.09
CA MET A 168 -13.28 -7.38 1.44
C MET A 168 -14.67 -6.77 1.63
N GLU A 169 -14.81 -5.89 2.63
CA GLU A 169 -16.05 -5.20 2.92
C GLU A 169 -16.18 -3.94 2.08
N MET A 170 -17.28 -3.79 1.35
CA MET A 170 -17.56 -2.56 0.61
C MET A 170 -18.36 -1.60 1.49
N MET A 171 -17.91 -0.36 1.53
CA MET A 171 -18.56 0.75 2.20
C MET A 171 -18.63 1.95 1.27
N GLU A 172 -19.62 2.82 1.47
CA GLU A 172 -19.82 4.04 0.70
C GLU A 172 -19.57 5.25 1.60
N VAL A 173 -18.88 6.28 1.10
CA VAL A 173 -18.54 7.50 1.84
C VAL A 173 -18.83 8.74 1.00
N GLY A 174 -19.45 9.74 1.65
CA GLY A 174 -19.86 11.01 1.04
C GLY A 174 -21.30 11.00 0.53
N ASP A 175 -22.07 12.03 0.87
CA ASP A 175 -23.49 12.10 0.53
C ASP A 175 -23.70 12.35 -0.98
N SER A 176 -22.88 13.20 -1.58
CA SER A 176 -22.94 13.52 -3.01
C SER A 176 -22.01 12.67 -3.85
N SER A 177 -20.78 12.39 -3.36
CA SER A 177 -19.81 11.60 -4.15
C SER A 177 -20.07 10.11 -4.13
N ARG A 178 -20.65 9.57 -3.06
CA ARG A 178 -20.93 8.14 -2.83
C ARG A 178 -19.78 7.26 -3.27
N THR A 179 -18.58 7.61 -2.79
CA THR A 179 -17.34 6.95 -3.20
C THR A 179 -17.22 5.60 -2.53
N ASP A 180 -17.01 4.56 -3.33
CA ASP A 180 -16.79 3.20 -2.85
C ASP A 180 -15.43 3.06 -2.15
N VAL A 181 -15.44 2.45 -0.97
CA VAL A 181 -14.27 2.16 -0.15
C VAL A 181 -14.28 0.68 0.24
N ALA A 182 -13.27 -0.07 -0.18
CA ALA A 182 -13.14 -1.46 0.24
C ALA A 182 -12.17 -1.58 1.43
N LEU A 183 -12.67 -2.13 2.53
CA LEU A 183 -11.90 -2.51 3.71
C LEU A 183 -11.48 -3.97 3.57
N CYS A 184 -10.19 -4.19 3.31
CA CYS A 184 -9.61 -5.51 3.06
C CYS A 184 -8.78 -5.96 4.26
N TYR A 185 -8.99 -7.20 4.70
CA TYR A 185 -8.27 -7.79 5.84
C TYR A 185 -8.35 -9.32 5.85
N MET A 186 -7.42 -9.94 6.61
CA MET A 186 -7.49 -11.38 6.89
C MET A 186 -8.29 -11.62 8.18
N GLY A 187 -9.43 -12.29 8.10
CA GLY A 187 -10.33 -12.50 9.25
C GLY A 187 -9.72 -13.33 10.39
N ASP A 188 -8.71 -14.17 10.08
CA ASP A 188 -7.96 -14.98 11.04
C ASP A 188 -6.76 -14.25 11.70
N ARG A 189 -6.31 -13.10 11.16
CA ARG A 189 -5.07 -12.44 11.57
C ARG A 189 -5.23 -10.98 11.99
N ALA A 190 -6.22 -10.29 11.43
CA ALA A 190 -6.40 -8.87 11.69
C ALA A 190 -6.87 -8.58 13.12
N ASP A 191 -6.36 -7.48 13.70
CA ASP A 191 -6.77 -7.00 15.02
C ASP A 191 -8.23 -6.53 14.98
N LYS A 192 -9.11 -7.26 15.68
CA LYS A 192 -10.56 -6.97 15.73
C LYS A 192 -10.87 -5.58 16.28
N THR A 193 -10.04 -5.07 17.21
CA THR A 193 -10.21 -3.73 17.76
C THR A 193 -9.91 -2.67 16.72
N LEU A 194 -8.82 -2.87 15.95
CA LEU A 194 -8.48 -1.98 14.84
C LEU A 194 -9.59 -1.97 13.78
N LEU A 195 -10.06 -3.16 13.37
CA LEU A 195 -11.14 -3.29 12.38
C LEU A 195 -12.39 -2.53 12.81
N LYS A 196 -12.82 -2.74 14.06
CA LYS A 196 -13.98 -2.03 14.60
C LYS A 196 -13.75 -0.51 14.56
N ASN A 197 -12.60 -0.04 15.04
CA ASN A 197 -12.29 1.40 15.05
C ASN A 197 -12.24 2.01 13.64
N VAL A 198 -11.72 1.27 12.65
CA VAL A 198 -11.68 1.74 11.25
C VAL A 198 -13.09 1.79 10.68
N ARG A 199 -13.89 0.73 10.86
CA ARG A 199 -15.27 0.65 10.39
C ARG A 199 -16.13 1.75 10.99
N ASP A 200 -16.10 1.90 12.33
CA ASP A 200 -16.86 2.93 13.04
C ASP A 200 -16.48 4.33 12.56
N LYS A 201 -15.17 4.56 12.31
CA LYS A 201 -14.72 5.86 11.78
C LYS A 201 -15.18 6.11 10.36
N ILE A 202 -15.09 5.12 9.46
CA ILE A 202 -15.55 5.28 8.07
C ILE A 202 -17.05 5.58 8.06
N GLN A 203 -17.84 4.85 8.86
CA GLN A 203 -19.29 5.06 8.97
C GLN A 203 -19.66 6.40 9.62
N SER A 204 -18.78 6.96 10.46
CA SER A 204 -19.00 8.25 11.12
C SER A 204 -18.51 9.46 10.32
N ILE A 205 -18.00 9.25 9.10
CA ILE A 205 -17.60 10.35 8.22
C ILE A 205 -18.87 11.05 7.72
N ASP A 206 -19.03 12.29 8.17
CA ASP A 206 -20.09 13.20 7.73
C ASP A 206 -19.41 14.22 6.78
N THR A 207 -19.44 13.93 5.50
CA THR A 207 -18.88 14.78 4.45
C THR A 207 -19.72 14.67 3.19
N ASP A 208 -19.87 15.78 2.47
CA ASP A 208 -20.60 15.81 1.22
C ASP A 208 -19.86 15.05 0.11
N ASP A 209 -18.53 15.26 0.04
CA ASP A 209 -17.69 14.65 -1.00
C ASP A 209 -16.29 14.25 -0.51
N LEU A 210 -15.69 13.27 -1.18
CA LEU A 210 -14.28 12.92 -1.07
C LEU A 210 -13.54 13.49 -2.30
N ARG A 211 -13.27 14.81 -2.32
CA ARG A 211 -12.69 15.52 -3.48
C ARG A 211 -11.39 14.92 -4.00
N MET A 212 -10.51 14.52 -3.10
CA MET A 212 -9.22 13.89 -3.41
C MET A 212 -9.24 12.41 -3.00
N ASN A 213 -10.40 11.77 -3.12
CA ASN A 213 -10.62 10.34 -2.89
C ASN A 213 -9.84 9.81 -1.68
N GLN A 214 -8.77 9.10 -1.91
CA GLN A 214 -7.95 8.46 -0.90
C GLN A 214 -7.34 9.45 0.11
N GLN A 215 -6.89 10.63 -0.33
CA GLN A 215 -6.31 11.64 0.55
C GLN A 215 -7.38 12.27 1.46
N SER A 216 -8.57 12.55 0.91
CA SER A 216 -9.70 13.04 1.71
C SER A 216 -10.14 12.02 2.74
N LEU A 217 -10.19 10.74 2.38
CA LEU A 217 -10.47 9.66 3.34
C LEU A 217 -9.42 9.61 4.46
N ALA A 218 -8.13 9.73 4.13
CA ALA A 218 -7.05 9.75 5.12
C ALA A 218 -7.21 10.90 6.13
N GLU A 219 -7.63 12.08 5.67
CA GLU A 219 -7.87 13.27 6.50
C GLU A 219 -9.12 13.11 7.38
N CYS A 220 -10.17 12.49 6.88
CA CYS A 220 -11.37 12.16 7.65
C CYS A 220 -11.08 11.12 8.74
N LEU A 221 -10.33 10.06 8.42
CA LEU A 221 -9.96 9.01 9.38
C LEU A 221 -9.05 9.53 10.49
N PHE A 222 -8.19 10.48 10.16
CA PHE A 222 -7.22 11.01 11.11
C PHE A 222 -7.09 12.53 10.97
N LYS A 223 -7.74 13.29 11.86
CA LYS A 223 -7.62 14.76 11.87
C LYS A 223 -6.15 15.15 11.98
N ARG A 224 -5.61 15.71 10.91
CA ARG A 224 -4.22 16.19 10.86
C ARG A 224 -4.01 17.29 11.90
N LYS A 225 -2.97 17.13 12.71
CA LYS A 225 -2.50 18.18 13.60
C LYS A 225 -1.39 18.92 12.87
N TRP A 226 -1.55 20.23 12.64
CA TRP A 226 -0.61 21.06 11.88
C TRP A 226 0.84 20.97 12.36
N TYR A 227 1.06 20.68 13.64
CA TYR A 227 2.39 20.56 14.25
C TYR A 227 3.01 19.16 14.14
N ASN A 228 2.28 18.17 13.66
CA ASN A 228 2.77 16.80 13.52
C ASN A 228 2.88 16.42 12.04
N PRO A 229 4.09 16.46 11.46
CA PRO A 229 4.28 16.19 10.05
C PRO A 229 4.38 14.69 9.70
N PHE A 230 4.37 13.79 10.70
CA PHE A 230 4.57 12.36 10.46
C PHE A 230 3.35 11.72 9.81
N PRO A 231 3.55 10.94 8.70
CA PRO A 231 2.47 10.22 8.03
C PRO A 231 1.84 9.17 8.94
N LYS A 232 0.56 8.90 8.75
CA LYS A 232 -0.22 7.94 9.53
C LYS A 232 -0.55 6.67 8.76
N PHE A 233 -0.49 6.73 7.45
CA PHE A 233 -0.78 5.66 6.53
C PHE A 233 0.42 5.42 5.62
N LYS A 234 0.67 4.16 5.28
CA LYS A 234 1.57 3.81 4.19
C LYS A 234 0.74 3.66 2.92
N PHE A 235 1.12 4.36 1.88
CA PHE A 235 0.52 4.22 0.55
C PHE A 235 1.40 3.34 -0.31
N THR A 236 0.78 2.47 -1.12
CA THR A 236 1.49 1.67 -2.12
C THR A 236 0.63 1.53 -3.38
N GLU A 237 1.25 1.65 -4.52
CA GLU A 237 0.62 1.41 -5.82
C GLU A 237 0.73 -0.06 -6.24
N ARG A 238 1.33 -0.92 -5.37
CA ARG A 238 1.67 -2.30 -5.67
C ARG A 238 0.75 -3.29 -4.98
N PRO A 239 0.02 -4.13 -5.75
CA PRO A 239 -0.83 -5.19 -5.20
C PRO A 239 -0.05 -6.28 -4.46
N ASP A 240 1.22 -6.56 -4.83
CA ASP A 240 2.06 -7.54 -4.15
C ASP A 240 2.43 -7.07 -2.73
N THR A 241 2.84 -5.79 -2.57
CA THR A 241 3.14 -5.18 -1.27
C THR A 241 1.89 -5.13 -0.38
N ALA A 242 0.75 -4.71 -0.93
CA ALA A 242 -0.51 -4.68 -0.19
C ALA A 242 -0.93 -6.09 0.28
N SER A 243 -0.80 -7.09 -0.60
CA SER A 243 -1.11 -8.49 -0.26
C SER A 243 -0.18 -9.06 0.80
N ALA A 244 1.13 -8.75 0.75
CA ALA A 244 2.08 -9.15 1.78
C ALA A 244 1.70 -8.56 3.15
N CYS A 245 1.32 -7.28 3.19
CA CYS A 245 0.86 -6.61 4.41
C CYS A 245 -0.44 -7.23 4.97
N LEU A 246 -1.39 -7.65 4.13
CA LEU A 246 -2.59 -8.38 4.57
C LEU A 246 -2.22 -9.71 5.22
N LEU A 247 -1.30 -10.47 4.62
CA LEU A 247 -0.83 -11.75 5.18
C LEU A 247 -0.08 -11.58 6.51
N GLU A 248 0.47 -10.39 6.78
CA GLU A 248 1.04 -10.01 8.08
C GLU A 248 -0.03 -9.58 9.11
N GLY A 249 -1.31 -9.56 8.75
CA GLY A 249 -2.41 -9.16 9.63
C GLY A 249 -2.70 -7.65 9.65
N LYS A 250 -2.13 -6.89 8.72
CA LYS A 250 -2.48 -5.47 8.51
C LYS A 250 -3.81 -5.36 7.77
N VAL A 251 -4.37 -4.17 7.81
CA VAL A 251 -5.61 -3.80 7.12
C VAL A 251 -5.25 -2.92 5.93
N VAL A 252 -5.93 -3.11 4.82
CA VAL A 252 -5.74 -2.34 3.59
C VAL A 252 -7.07 -1.70 3.20
N LEU A 253 -7.03 -0.40 2.93
CA LEU A 253 -8.16 0.34 2.36
C LEU A 253 -7.86 0.65 0.89
N LEU A 254 -8.81 0.32 0.04
CA LEU A 254 -8.85 0.73 -1.37
C LEU A 254 -9.98 1.73 -1.53
N VAL A 255 -9.74 2.79 -2.27
CA VAL A 255 -10.72 3.83 -2.55
C VAL A 255 -10.91 3.91 -4.05
N ASP A 256 -12.14 3.96 -4.50
CA ASP A 256 -12.43 4.08 -5.94
C ASP A 256 -11.83 5.37 -6.52
N ASN A 257 -11.48 5.35 -7.79
CA ASN A 257 -10.75 6.41 -8.47
C ASN A 257 -9.37 6.73 -7.87
N SER A 258 -8.73 5.75 -7.20
CA SER A 258 -7.39 5.92 -6.62
C SER A 258 -6.49 4.72 -6.95
N PRO A 259 -5.36 4.93 -7.66
CA PRO A 259 -4.47 3.85 -8.08
C PRO A 259 -3.48 3.44 -6.97
N SER A 260 -3.88 3.53 -5.71
CA SER A 260 -3.04 3.14 -4.59
C SER A 260 -3.85 2.62 -3.40
N ALA A 261 -3.21 1.81 -2.58
CA ALA A 261 -3.77 1.23 -1.37
C ALA A 261 -3.24 1.95 -0.13
N MET A 262 -4.11 2.16 0.86
CA MET A 262 -3.74 2.66 2.19
C MET A 262 -3.56 1.50 3.15
N ILE A 263 -2.40 1.38 3.77
CA ILE A 263 -2.06 0.30 4.72
C ILE A 263 -2.06 0.84 6.14
N LEU A 264 -2.68 0.09 7.05
CA LEU A 264 -2.74 0.40 8.49
C LEU A 264 -2.78 -0.89 9.34
N PRO A 265 -2.31 -0.83 10.60
CA PRO A 265 -1.58 0.26 11.24
C PRO A 265 -0.17 0.38 10.66
N THR A 266 0.42 1.56 10.72
CA THR A 266 1.74 1.79 10.16
C THR A 266 2.69 2.38 11.21
N SER A 267 3.88 1.82 11.33
CA SER A 267 4.99 2.30 12.16
C SER A 267 6.01 3.09 11.32
N VAL A 268 6.95 3.77 11.99
CA VAL A 268 8.09 4.41 11.29
C VAL A 268 8.88 3.38 10.48
N PHE A 269 9.07 2.18 11.01
CA PHE A 269 9.82 1.12 10.33
C PHE A 269 9.13 0.64 9.07
N ASP A 270 7.79 0.54 9.08
CA ASP A 270 7.00 0.19 7.90
C ASP A 270 7.12 1.25 6.79
N MET A 271 7.29 2.53 7.15
CA MET A 271 7.48 3.63 6.20
C MET A 271 8.85 3.59 5.51
N ILE A 272 9.88 3.07 6.19
CA ILE A 272 11.23 2.92 5.66
C ILE A 272 11.34 1.67 4.77
N GLU A 273 10.42 0.72 4.91
CA GLU A 273 10.42 -0.54 4.17
C GLU A 273 9.95 -0.32 2.73
N GLU A 274 10.71 -0.87 1.79
CA GLU A 274 10.49 -0.78 0.34
C GLU A 274 10.04 -2.14 -0.24
N ALA A 275 9.36 -2.11 -1.39
CA ALA A 275 8.91 -3.33 -2.08
C ALA A 275 10.07 -4.29 -2.40
N ASN A 276 11.23 -3.76 -2.76
CA ASN A 276 12.42 -4.57 -3.05
C ASN A 276 12.90 -5.43 -1.87
N ASP A 277 12.62 -5.02 -0.62
CA ASP A 277 13.04 -5.77 0.58
C ASP A 277 12.39 -7.16 0.66
N TYR A 278 11.22 -7.35 0.06
CA TYR A 278 10.53 -8.64 0.00
C TYR A 278 11.14 -9.60 -1.03
N TYR A 279 11.87 -9.06 -2.01
CA TYR A 279 12.43 -9.85 -3.13
C TYR A 279 13.93 -10.15 -2.99
N PHE A 280 14.62 -9.46 -2.10
CA PHE A 280 16.04 -9.69 -1.88
C PHE A 280 16.31 -10.81 -0.84
N PRO A 281 17.49 -11.47 -0.92
CA PRO A 281 17.94 -12.36 0.14
C PRO A 281 17.95 -11.67 1.49
N THR A 282 17.69 -12.40 2.57
CA THR A 282 17.52 -11.87 3.93
C THR A 282 18.67 -10.95 4.36
N LEU A 283 19.91 -11.33 4.08
CA LEU A 283 21.11 -10.52 4.42
C LEU A 283 21.07 -9.16 3.73
N THR A 284 20.77 -9.14 2.42
CA THR A 284 20.70 -7.92 1.62
C THR A 284 19.56 -7.02 2.09
N SER A 285 18.38 -7.60 2.35
CA SER A 285 17.21 -6.87 2.86
C SER A 285 17.52 -6.22 4.20
N VAL A 286 18.12 -6.93 5.15
CA VAL A 286 18.51 -6.40 6.47
C VAL A 286 19.54 -5.28 6.30
N TYR A 287 20.57 -5.48 5.46
CA TYR A 287 21.57 -4.46 5.19
C TYR A 287 20.95 -3.17 4.65
N LEU A 288 20.04 -3.26 3.66
CA LEU A 288 19.37 -2.10 3.08
C LEU A 288 18.47 -1.39 4.09
N LYS A 289 17.76 -2.12 4.95
CA LYS A 289 16.95 -1.54 6.04
C LYS A 289 17.80 -0.77 7.05
N ILE A 290 18.95 -1.34 7.45
CA ILE A 290 19.90 -0.67 8.34
C ILE A 290 20.48 0.57 7.66
N SER A 291 20.91 0.46 6.41
CA SER A 291 21.46 1.59 5.65
C SER A 291 20.47 2.74 5.53
N ARG A 292 19.20 2.47 5.17
CA ARG A 292 18.15 3.48 5.11
C ARG A 292 17.88 4.12 6.47
N THR A 293 17.85 3.33 7.53
CA THR A 293 17.69 3.86 8.89
C THR A 293 18.85 4.77 9.28
N LEU A 294 20.09 4.39 8.96
CA LEU A 294 21.28 5.21 9.21
C LEU A 294 21.23 6.52 8.40
N ILE A 295 20.87 6.45 7.11
CA ILE A 295 20.70 7.63 6.25
C ILE A 295 19.63 8.56 6.82
N ASN A 296 18.53 8.04 7.33
CA ASN A 296 17.48 8.84 7.97
C ASN A 296 17.98 9.57 9.23
N LEU A 297 18.76 8.89 10.06
CA LEU A 297 19.39 9.52 11.23
C LEU A 297 20.39 10.60 10.79
N MET A 298 21.22 10.32 9.79
CA MET A 298 22.15 11.32 9.24
C MET A 298 21.39 12.52 8.66
N THR A 299 20.27 12.30 7.99
CA THR A 299 19.44 13.38 7.46
C THR A 299 18.96 14.34 8.55
N ILE A 300 18.63 13.85 9.75
CA ILE A 300 18.17 14.70 10.87
C ILE A 300 19.35 15.42 11.53
N PHE A 301 20.46 14.72 11.78
CA PHE A 301 21.50 15.18 12.70
C PHE A 301 22.71 15.81 12.03
N LEU A 302 23.00 15.51 10.74
CA LEU A 302 24.25 15.92 10.10
C LEU A 302 24.48 17.42 10.13
N THR A 303 23.55 18.23 9.66
CA THR A 303 23.70 19.68 9.58
C THR A 303 23.59 20.37 10.94
N PRO A 304 22.72 19.97 11.90
CA PRO A 304 22.73 20.54 13.25
C PRO A 304 24.01 20.23 14.02
N VAL A 305 24.54 19.01 13.90
CA VAL A 305 25.82 18.62 14.56
C VAL A 305 26.97 19.41 13.94
N PHE A 306 27.00 19.54 12.62
CA PHE A 306 27.98 20.38 11.94
C PHE A 306 27.94 21.83 12.47
N LEU A 307 26.76 22.45 12.52
CA LEU A 307 26.59 23.80 13.06
C LEU A 307 27.07 23.89 14.52
N LEU A 308 26.73 22.90 15.35
CA LEU A 308 27.13 22.84 16.76
C LEU A 308 28.67 22.82 16.93
N PHE A 309 29.36 22.04 16.11
CA PHE A 309 30.85 22.03 16.12
C PHE A 309 31.44 23.34 15.62
N MET A 310 30.83 23.99 14.67
CA MET A 310 31.30 25.29 14.19
C MET A 310 31.07 26.41 15.22
N GLN A 311 30.03 26.33 16.02
CA GLN A 311 29.79 27.24 17.16
C GLN A 311 30.74 26.95 18.33
N ASN A 312 31.23 25.71 18.47
CA ASN A 312 32.11 25.28 19.57
C ASN A 312 33.35 24.53 19.01
N PRO A 313 34.32 25.22 18.41
CA PRO A 313 35.48 24.57 17.79
C PRO A 313 36.29 23.69 18.74
N ASN A 314 36.27 24.02 20.03
CA ASN A 314 36.99 23.27 21.09
C ASN A 314 36.39 21.86 21.32
N TRP A 315 35.15 21.62 20.91
CA TRP A 315 34.50 20.31 21.03
C TRP A 315 34.83 19.36 19.88
N LEU A 316 35.43 19.92 18.81
CA LEU A 316 35.77 19.11 17.63
C LEU A 316 37.02 18.28 17.91
N PRO A 317 36.94 16.92 17.90
CA PRO A 317 38.11 16.09 18.05
C PRO A 317 39.11 16.32 16.89
N LYS A 318 40.42 16.29 17.20
CA LYS A 318 41.47 16.52 16.18
C LYS A 318 41.37 15.60 14.97
N VAL A 319 40.85 14.37 15.16
CA VAL A 319 40.61 13.41 14.07
C VAL A 319 39.59 13.94 13.06
N PHE A 320 38.62 14.75 13.49
CA PHE A 320 37.57 15.34 12.66
C PHE A 320 37.87 16.80 12.24
N ALA A 321 39.11 17.26 12.39
CA ALA A 321 39.48 18.63 12.03
C ALA A 321 39.19 18.97 10.54
N PHE A 322 39.11 17.95 9.67
CA PHE A 322 38.75 18.12 8.28
C PHE A 322 37.29 18.54 8.04
N VAL A 323 36.42 18.40 9.04
CA VAL A 323 35.00 18.81 9.01
C VAL A 323 34.87 20.33 9.13
N ALA A 324 35.87 20.99 9.72
CA ALA A 324 35.83 22.42 9.98
C ALA A 324 35.87 23.22 8.67
N VAL A 325 35.14 24.34 8.67
CA VAL A 325 35.14 25.31 7.58
C VAL A 325 36.53 25.94 7.48
N LYS A 326 37.11 25.97 6.29
CA LYS A 326 38.45 26.48 6.03
C LYS A 326 38.43 27.96 5.62
N ASP A 327 37.46 28.33 4.79
CA ASP A 327 37.36 29.65 4.23
C ASP A 327 36.33 30.49 4.98
N THR A 328 36.67 31.74 5.29
CA THR A 328 35.74 32.67 5.93
C THR A 328 34.88 33.35 4.87
N VAL A 329 33.59 33.14 4.91
CA VAL A 329 32.57 33.77 4.09
C VAL A 329 31.80 34.78 4.93
N ASN A 330 31.35 35.90 4.33
CA ASN A 330 30.65 36.96 5.05
C ASN A 330 29.26 36.56 5.57
N ILE A 331 28.67 35.46 5.03
CA ILE A 331 27.33 35.00 5.39
C ILE A 331 27.47 34.01 6.57
N PRO A 332 26.79 34.21 7.70
CA PRO A 332 26.77 33.28 8.80
C PRO A 332 26.28 31.89 8.36
N LEU A 333 26.90 30.83 8.92
CA LEU A 333 26.64 29.44 8.53
C LEU A 333 25.16 29.03 8.60
N ILE A 334 24.43 29.51 9.59
CA ILE A 334 23.00 29.21 9.71
C ILE A 334 22.19 29.72 8.51
N TYR A 335 22.49 30.92 8.01
CA TYR A 335 21.80 31.45 6.85
C TYR A 335 22.18 30.71 5.57
N GLN A 336 23.44 30.30 5.43
CA GLN A 336 23.87 29.46 4.30
C GLN A 336 23.08 28.15 4.28
N LEU A 337 22.98 27.44 5.44
CA LEU A 337 22.22 26.19 5.55
C LEU A 337 20.74 26.39 5.23
N LEU A 338 20.09 27.45 5.75
CA LEU A 338 18.68 27.71 5.51
C LEU A 338 18.40 28.11 4.05
N MET A 339 19.27 28.91 3.43
CA MET A 339 19.14 29.28 2.02
C MET A 339 19.26 28.08 1.11
N LEU A 340 20.20 27.17 1.39
CA LEU A 340 20.36 25.93 0.64
C LEU A 340 19.18 24.97 0.81
N GLU A 341 18.56 24.91 2.00
CA GLU A 341 17.31 24.14 2.19
C GLU A 341 16.20 24.60 1.26
N VAL A 342 16.01 25.92 1.15
CA VAL A 342 15.01 26.53 0.25
C VAL A 342 15.40 26.31 -1.21
N ALA A 343 16.66 26.44 -1.55
CA ALA A 343 17.16 26.24 -2.91
C ALA A 343 16.99 24.78 -3.38
N ILE A 344 17.29 23.81 -2.51
CA ILE A 344 17.08 22.38 -2.80
C ILE A 344 15.59 22.06 -3.01
N ASP A 345 14.71 22.67 -2.20
CA ASP A 345 13.26 22.52 -2.41
C ASP A 345 12.82 23.16 -3.74
N GLY A 346 13.36 24.33 -4.06
CA GLY A 346 13.12 24.99 -5.35
C GLY A 346 13.51 24.10 -6.53
N LEU A 347 14.68 23.48 -6.48
CA LEU A 347 15.11 22.51 -7.50
C LEU A 347 14.19 21.29 -7.58
N ARG A 348 13.75 20.77 -6.43
CA ARG A 348 12.81 19.65 -6.36
C ARG A 348 11.46 19.99 -6.99
N LEU A 349 10.90 21.16 -6.66
CA LEU A 349 9.65 21.64 -7.24
C LEU A 349 9.80 21.91 -8.75
N ALA A 350 10.94 22.48 -9.16
CA ALA A 350 11.24 22.66 -10.58
C ALA A 350 11.30 21.33 -11.32
N ALA A 351 11.95 20.30 -10.74
CA ALA A 351 12.04 18.98 -11.34
C ALA A 351 10.67 18.30 -11.50
N LEU A 352 9.74 18.48 -10.55
CA LEU A 352 8.38 17.94 -10.63
C LEU A 352 7.53 18.60 -11.72
N ASN A 353 7.76 19.88 -11.98
CA ASN A 353 6.98 20.67 -12.94
C ASN A 353 7.62 20.75 -14.35
N THR A 354 8.83 20.20 -14.51
CA THR A 354 9.57 20.27 -15.77
C THR A 354 9.34 19.01 -16.61
N PRO A 355 8.98 19.16 -17.89
CA PRO A 355 8.90 18.04 -18.82
C PRO A 355 10.25 17.28 -18.87
N SER A 356 10.19 15.95 -19.08
CA SER A 356 11.37 15.06 -19.07
C SER A 356 12.49 15.52 -20.03
N MET A 357 12.15 16.15 -21.13
CA MET A 357 13.10 16.70 -22.11
C MET A 357 13.98 17.81 -21.55
N LEU A 358 13.49 18.59 -20.57
CA LEU A 358 14.20 19.73 -19.97
C LEU A 358 14.84 19.38 -18.61
N SER A 359 14.62 18.19 -18.10
CA SER A 359 15.14 17.77 -16.78
C SER A 359 16.67 17.71 -16.76
N THR A 360 17.31 17.23 -17.84
CA THR A 360 18.77 17.15 -17.94
C THR A 360 19.42 18.55 -18.01
N PRO A 361 18.99 19.49 -18.89
CA PRO A 361 19.49 20.86 -18.88
C PRO A 361 19.31 21.55 -17.52
N LEU A 362 18.16 21.40 -16.88
CA LEU A 362 17.90 21.96 -15.55
C LEU A 362 18.89 21.44 -14.51
N SER A 363 19.17 20.14 -14.52
CA SER A 363 20.13 19.53 -13.58
C SER A 363 21.55 20.05 -13.77
N VAL A 364 21.98 20.26 -15.02
CA VAL A 364 23.32 20.83 -15.34
C VAL A 364 23.40 22.28 -14.86
N ILE A 365 22.40 23.10 -15.17
CA ILE A 365 22.35 24.52 -14.73
C ILE A 365 22.34 24.60 -13.21
N ALA A 366 21.53 23.75 -12.56
CA ALA A 366 21.46 23.68 -11.10
C ALA A 366 22.83 23.31 -10.49
N GLY A 367 23.51 22.33 -11.06
CA GLY A 367 24.85 21.93 -10.61
C GLY A 367 25.90 23.05 -10.75
N LEU A 368 25.90 23.77 -11.86
CA LEU A 368 26.82 24.89 -12.09
C LEU A 368 26.50 26.11 -11.20
N VAL A 369 25.25 26.53 -11.18
CA VAL A 369 24.84 27.77 -10.46
C VAL A 369 24.91 27.54 -8.95
N MET A 370 24.31 26.43 -8.47
CA MET A 370 24.25 26.15 -7.04
C MET A 370 25.55 25.56 -6.49
N GLY A 371 26.36 24.91 -7.32
CA GLY A 371 27.64 24.34 -6.93
C GLY A 371 28.79 25.33 -7.11
N GLU A 372 29.32 25.39 -8.31
CA GLU A 372 30.58 26.07 -8.61
C GLU A 372 30.49 27.61 -8.43
N PHE A 373 29.54 28.26 -9.10
CA PHE A 373 29.44 29.74 -9.05
C PHE A 373 29.06 30.26 -7.66
N SER A 374 28.27 29.54 -6.88
CA SER A 374 27.89 29.96 -5.54
C SER A 374 29.06 29.97 -4.55
N VAL A 375 30.00 29.04 -4.72
CA VAL A 375 31.23 28.95 -3.91
C VAL A 375 32.24 29.98 -4.40
N GLU A 376 32.47 30.10 -5.72
CA GLU A 376 33.38 31.09 -6.29
C GLU A 376 32.98 32.56 -5.99
N SER A 377 31.67 32.83 -5.98
CA SER A 377 31.13 34.14 -5.61
C SER A 377 31.22 34.44 -4.11
N GLY A 378 31.64 33.50 -3.27
CA GLY A 378 31.78 33.67 -1.82
C GLY A 378 30.46 33.75 -1.08
N TRP A 379 29.39 33.12 -1.62
CA TRP A 379 28.08 33.03 -0.95
C TRP A 379 28.03 31.85 0.01
N PHE A 380 28.64 30.72 -0.38
CA PHE A 380 28.61 29.49 0.39
C PHE A 380 30.01 28.90 0.58
N ASN A 381 30.25 28.31 1.74
CA ASN A 381 31.43 27.51 1.99
C ASN A 381 31.34 26.16 1.28
N SER A 382 32.45 25.62 0.78
CA SER A 382 32.53 24.33 0.13
C SER A 382 32.04 23.20 1.02
N GLU A 383 32.36 23.25 2.32
CA GLU A 383 31.96 22.27 3.33
C GLU A 383 30.45 22.30 3.54
N VAL A 384 29.83 23.50 3.60
CA VAL A 384 28.37 23.65 3.72
C VAL A 384 27.66 23.03 2.52
N MET A 385 28.18 23.32 1.30
CA MET A 385 27.67 22.72 0.06
C MET A 385 27.75 21.20 0.08
N LEU A 386 28.88 20.62 0.53
CA LEU A 386 29.07 19.18 0.65
C LEU A 386 28.06 18.52 1.58
N TYR A 387 27.85 19.08 2.79
CA TYR A 387 26.91 18.51 3.75
C TYR A 387 25.46 18.66 3.28
N MET A 388 25.13 19.77 2.66
CA MET A 388 23.78 19.98 2.11
C MET A 388 23.52 19.09 0.90
N ALA A 389 24.51 18.85 0.04
CA ALA A 389 24.41 17.90 -1.06
C ALA A 389 24.17 16.46 -0.54
N PHE A 390 24.90 16.06 0.52
CA PHE A 390 24.66 14.76 1.16
C PHE A 390 23.24 14.64 1.68
N VAL A 391 22.75 15.65 2.40
CA VAL A 391 21.37 15.68 2.92
C VAL A 391 20.33 15.66 1.80
N ALA A 392 20.58 16.38 0.69
CA ALA A 392 19.71 16.34 -0.48
C ALA A 392 19.61 14.94 -1.08
N VAL A 393 20.74 14.28 -1.31
CA VAL A 393 20.79 12.89 -1.80
C VAL A 393 20.06 11.95 -0.81
N ALA A 394 20.32 12.09 0.48
CA ALA A 394 19.68 11.31 1.53
C ALA A 394 18.14 11.44 1.53
N ASN A 395 17.62 12.64 1.24
CA ASN A 395 16.17 12.84 1.08
C ASN A 395 15.58 12.11 -0.13
N TYR A 396 16.35 11.91 -1.21
CA TYR A 396 15.91 11.15 -2.38
C TYR A 396 15.93 9.63 -2.18
N THR A 397 16.64 9.13 -1.16
CA THR A 397 16.65 7.70 -0.83
C THR A 397 15.42 7.26 -0.01
N GLN A 398 14.53 8.20 0.36
CA GLN A 398 13.35 7.90 1.15
C GLN A 398 12.25 7.28 0.28
N PRO A 399 11.77 6.06 0.58
CA PRO A 399 10.68 5.44 -0.16
C PRO A 399 9.34 6.16 0.08
N ASN A 400 9.18 6.82 1.24
CA ASN A 400 7.99 7.58 1.57
C ASN A 400 8.28 9.09 1.58
N PHE A 401 7.64 9.80 0.66
CA PHE A 401 7.81 11.24 0.46
C PHE A 401 7.39 12.07 1.69
N GLU A 402 6.28 11.71 2.34
CA GLU A 402 5.77 12.40 3.51
C GLU A 402 6.71 12.25 4.71
N LEU A 403 7.29 11.05 4.88
CA LEU A 403 8.31 10.81 5.91
C LEU A 403 9.55 11.68 5.64
N GLY A 404 9.99 11.79 4.38
CA GLY A 404 11.12 12.65 4.00
C GLY A 404 10.91 14.11 4.45
N TYR A 405 9.72 14.67 4.20
CA TYR A 405 9.38 16.01 4.68
C TYR A 405 9.27 16.10 6.20
N ALA A 406 8.72 15.08 6.86
CA ALA A 406 8.66 15.04 8.33
C ALA A 406 10.07 15.10 8.94
N LEU A 407 11.01 14.32 8.42
CA LEU A 407 12.42 14.35 8.86
C LEU A 407 13.08 15.70 8.58
N LYS A 408 12.77 16.32 7.43
CA LYS A 408 13.25 17.67 7.09
C LYS A 408 12.76 18.72 8.09
N PHE A 409 11.47 18.73 8.44
CA PHE A 409 10.93 19.67 9.42
C PHE A 409 11.56 19.46 10.80
N MET A 410 11.81 18.21 11.20
CA MET A 410 12.52 17.91 12.44
C MET A 410 13.96 18.43 12.39
N ARG A 411 14.69 18.24 11.28
CA ARG A 411 16.03 18.81 11.07
C ARG A 411 16.03 20.34 11.16
N LEU A 412 15.10 21.01 10.48
CA LEU A 412 15.00 22.48 10.51
C LEU A 412 14.75 23.00 11.94
N ALA A 413 13.83 22.37 12.67
CA ALA A 413 13.56 22.73 14.06
C ALA A 413 14.82 22.56 14.93
N LEU A 414 15.52 21.43 14.80
CA LEU A 414 16.75 21.12 15.51
C LEU A 414 17.87 22.12 15.14
N LEU A 415 18.00 22.47 13.86
CA LEU A 415 18.98 23.42 13.36
C LEU A 415 18.75 24.83 13.93
N ILE A 416 17.51 25.32 13.91
CA ILE A 416 17.14 26.62 14.44
C ILE A 416 17.38 26.68 15.97
N LEU A 417 16.96 25.66 16.70
CA LEU A 417 17.19 25.59 18.14
C LEU A 417 18.70 25.58 18.49
N THR A 418 19.49 24.83 17.74
CA THR A 418 20.96 24.80 17.88
C THR A 418 21.57 26.16 17.58
N ALA A 419 21.10 26.85 16.54
CA ALA A 419 21.60 28.19 16.21
C ALA A 419 21.33 29.22 17.31
N LEU A 420 20.15 29.16 17.94
CA LEU A 420 19.72 30.13 18.96
C LEU A 420 20.31 29.87 20.35
N PHE A 421 20.35 28.59 20.76
CA PHE A 421 20.69 28.21 22.12
C PHE A 421 21.94 27.31 22.24
N ASN A 422 22.71 27.17 21.13
CA ASN A 422 23.94 26.40 21.05
C ASN A 422 23.72 24.94 21.57
N GLY A 423 24.59 24.40 22.41
CA GLY A 423 24.51 23.02 22.92
C GLY A 423 23.19 22.69 23.64
N TRP A 424 22.65 23.62 24.43
CA TRP A 424 21.33 23.45 25.06
C TRP A 424 20.20 23.37 24.01
N GLY A 425 20.28 24.19 22.95
CA GLY A 425 19.33 24.13 21.84
C GLY A 425 19.36 22.79 21.11
N PHE A 426 20.56 22.23 20.92
CA PHE A 426 20.71 20.89 20.33
C PHE A 426 20.02 19.81 21.19
N VAL A 427 20.25 19.82 22.51
CA VAL A 427 19.60 18.87 23.43
C VAL A 427 18.08 19.02 23.41
N MET A 428 17.57 20.27 23.48
CA MET A 428 16.14 20.55 23.41
C MET A 428 15.54 20.06 22.09
N GLY A 429 16.24 20.27 20.97
CA GLY A 429 15.82 19.80 19.65
C GLY A 429 15.79 18.27 19.55
N CYS A 430 16.79 17.59 20.11
CA CYS A 430 16.79 16.12 20.20
C CYS A 430 15.58 15.60 20.99
N VAL A 431 15.28 16.21 22.14
CA VAL A 431 14.10 15.87 22.94
C VAL A 431 12.82 16.09 22.13
N LEU A 432 12.71 17.21 21.41
CA LEU A 432 11.57 17.51 20.55
C LEU A 432 11.38 16.42 19.46
N VAL A 433 12.45 16.02 18.77
CA VAL A 433 12.41 14.96 17.75
C VAL A 433 11.93 13.64 18.36
N VAL A 434 12.53 13.22 19.49
CA VAL A 434 12.15 11.97 20.16
C VAL A 434 10.70 12.04 20.65
N CYS A 435 10.29 13.13 21.27
CA CYS A 435 8.91 13.31 21.71
C CYS A 435 7.93 13.28 20.53
N SER A 436 8.24 13.95 19.41
CA SER A 436 7.38 13.97 18.23
C SER A 436 7.15 12.58 17.65
N ILE A 437 8.15 11.70 17.72
CA ILE A 437 8.03 10.31 17.26
C ILE A 437 7.31 9.45 18.31
N CYS A 438 7.69 9.52 19.60
CA CYS A 438 7.15 8.67 20.67
C CYS A 438 5.66 8.98 20.98
N PHE A 439 5.29 10.26 21.01
CA PHE A 439 3.89 10.68 21.27
C PHE A 439 3.00 10.57 20.02
N ASN A 440 3.55 10.18 18.89
CA ASN A 440 2.79 9.90 17.69
C ASN A 440 2.09 8.54 17.82
N LYS A 441 0.76 8.54 17.86
CA LYS A 441 -0.06 7.32 17.96
C LYS A 441 -0.56 6.90 16.58
N THR A 442 -0.59 5.60 16.34
CA THR A 442 -1.22 4.99 15.16
C THR A 442 -2.75 4.94 15.34
N LEU A 443 -3.49 4.59 14.30
CA LEU A 443 -4.95 4.45 14.36
C LEU A 443 -5.39 3.35 15.35
N SER A 444 -4.55 2.35 15.59
CA SER A 444 -4.77 1.30 16.60
C SER A 444 -4.47 1.76 18.05
N GLY A 445 -4.06 3.02 18.26
CA GLY A 445 -3.63 3.52 19.57
C GLY A 445 -2.23 3.06 19.99
N ARG A 446 -1.57 2.19 19.22
CA ARG A 446 -0.20 1.72 19.47
C ARG A 446 0.82 2.83 19.20
N SER A 447 2.01 2.72 19.82
CA SER A 447 3.11 3.64 19.56
C SER A 447 3.56 3.57 18.09
N TYR A 448 3.96 4.70 17.54
CA TYR A 448 4.51 4.79 16.18
C TYR A 448 5.86 4.07 16.03
N LEU A 449 6.56 3.81 17.14
CA LEU A 449 7.80 3.01 17.21
C LEU A 449 7.55 1.49 17.35
N HIS A 450 6.32 1.02 17.19
CA HIS A 450 6.03 -0.41 17.29
C HIS A 450 6.77 -1.18 16.18
N VAL A 451 7.66 -2.09 16.60
CA VAL A 451 8.29 -3.04 15.69
C VAL A 451 7.36 -4.24 15.57
N SER A 452 6.82 -4.49 14.39
CA SER A 452 6.20 -5.78 14.08
C SER A 452 7.33 -6.80 13.98
N LEU A 453 7.56 -7.55 15.04
CA LEU A 453 8.46 -8.70 14.99
C LEU A 453 7.84 -9.73 14.02
N LYS A 454 8.50 -9.90 12.88
CA LYS A 454 8.20 -10.94 11.90
C LYS A 454 8.66 -12.29 12.39
#